data_69b4a358d5839fd9c723c8b553a645d2
#
_entry.id   69b4a358d5839fd9c723c8b553a645d2
#
_cell.length_a   1.000
_cell.length_b   1.000
_cell.length_c   1.000
_cell.angle_alpha   90.00
_cell.angle_beta   90.00
_cell.angle_gamma   90.00
#
_symmetry.space_group_name_H-M   'P 1'
#
loop_
_entity.id
_entity.type
_entity.pdbx_description
1 polymer ?
#
loop_
_entity_poly.entity_id
_entity_poly.type
_entity_poly.pdbx_seq_one_letter_code
_entity_poly.pdbx_strand_id
1 'polypeptide(L)'
;MRNLFRNISALFARIPYWVLILPIIFLMLFHHFADIDGKKTKSGDELNVIPTENEMKVFKIVDELPADSKVLILVNYGPESKYELESAMSALIGVLASKNIGIAFATMIPNGIESAFTAVEKSIENGSFGHERFVYGHEYTHLGFIVGGNIATYLIANNFGEVRARDIFDSSTEIHQPLMNEIGSISDFSAVFEFSSQTFDGVPGIVSFGVMLKDKNVRKVAFCSSDMLSAYIPFKESLYLDGLIGGFRSLAVFIHEFQPSQKIERQYDILSKIILYIIALVIFSNLIKFAVKDKK
;
A
#
# COMPACT_ATOMS: atom_id res chain seq x y z
N MET A 1 -25.72 -20.22 -35.87
CA MET A 1 -25.31 -19.57 -34.61
C MET A 1 -26.12 -20.09 -33.41
N ARG A 2 -27.44 -20.05 -33.41
CA ARG A 2 -28.31 -20.38 -32.26
C ARG A 2 -28.15 -21.84 -31.75
N ASN A 3 -27.97 -22.83 -32.61
CA ASN A 3 -27.75 -24.22 -32.23
C ASN A 3 -26.34 -24.44 -31.63
N LEU A 4 -25.35 -23.66 -32.06
CA LEU A 4 -24.00 -23.66 -31.51
C LEU A 4 -24.01 -23.20 -30.06
N PHE A 5 -24.65 -22.08 -29.77
CA PHE A 5 -24.76 -21.55 -28.41
C PHE A 5 -25.51 -22.49 -27.45
N ARG A 6 -26.56 -23.18 -27.95
CA ARG A 6 -27.28 -24.19 -27.17
C ARG A 6 -26.41 -25.38 -26.80
N ASN A 7 -25.63 -25.88 -27.75
CA ASN A 7 -24.74 -27.01 -27.52
C ASN A 7 -23.60 -26.61 -26.57
N ILE A 8 -23.06 -25.40 -26.72
CA ILE A 8 -22.05 -24.83 -25.79
C ILE A 8 -22.62 -24.69 -24.38
N SER A 9 -23.86 -24.16 -24.22
CA SER A 9 -24.47 -24.02 -22.88
C SER A 9 -24.72 -25.37 -22.22
N ALA A 10 -25.15 -26.39 -22.98
CA ALA A 10 -25.35 -27.75 -22.49
C ALA A 10 -24.01 -28.41 -22.09
N LEU A 11 -22.94 -28.12 -22.82
CA LEU A 11 -21.59 -28.58 -22.49
C LEU A 11 -21.11 -27.94 -21.18
N PHE A 12 -21.22 -26.61 -21.05
CA PHE A 12 -20.80 -25.89 -19.84
C PHE A 12 -21.61 -26.26 -18.60
N ALA A 13 -22.91 -26.55 -18.73
CA ALA A 13 -23.75 -27.03 -17.63
C ALA A 13 -23.31 -28.41 -17.09
N ARG A 14 -22.51 -29.16 -17.85
CA ARG A 14 -21.98 -30.47 -17.46
C ARG A 14 -20.56 -30.39 -16.89
N ILE A 15 -19.87 -29.23 -17.04
CA ILE A 15 -18.52 -29.07 -16.52
C ILE A 15 -18.59 -28.85 -15.02
N PRO A 16 -17.97 -29.70 -14.19
CA PRO A 16 -17.88 -29.49 -12.75
C PRO A 16 -17.16 -28.17 -12.44
N TYR A 17 -17.59 -27.45 -11.41
CA TYR A 17 -17.01 -26.16 -11.04
C TYR A 17 -15.48 -26.20 -10.81
N TRP A 18 -14.97 -27.32 -10.28
CA TRP A 18 -13.53 -27.47 -10.07
C TRP A 18 -12.71 -27.45 -11.36
N VAL A 19 -13.26 -27.85 -12.49
CA VAL A 19 -12.59 -27.76 -13.81
C VAL A 19 -12.40 -26.31 -14.23
N LEU A 20 -13.31 -25.40 -13.87
CA LEU A 20 -13.19 -23.96 -14.14
C LEU A 20 -12.12 -23.31 -13.26
N ILE A 21 -11.80 -23.92 -12.13
CA ILE A 21 -10.76 -23.43 -11.21
C ILE A 21 -9.37 -23.95 -11.62
N LEU A 22 -9.27 -25.06 -12.33
CA LEU A 22 -8.00 -25.65 -12.75
C LEU A 22 -7.03 -24.68 -13.45
N PRO A 23 -7.46 -23.81 -14.39
CA PRO A 23 -6.54 -22.86 -15.01
C PRO A 23 -5.94 -21.86 -14.00
N ILE A 24 -6.70 -21.47 -12.97
CA ILE A 24 -6.21 -20.57 -11.90
C ILE A 24 -5.16 -21.32 -11.06
N ILE A 25 -5.47 -22.55 -10.64
CA ILE A 25 -4.53 -23.40 -9.88
C ILE A 25 -3.27 -23.64 -10.71
N PHE A 26 -3.42 -23.94 -12.00
CA PHE A 26 -2.29 -24.17 -12.91
C PHE A 26 -1.42 -22.91 -13.05
N LEU A 27 -2.00 -21.73 -13.22
CA LEU A 27 -1.28 -20.47 -13.27
C LEU A 27 -0.49 -20.21 -11.98
N MET A 28 -1.11 -20.45 -10.81
CA MET A 28 -0.46 -20.29 -9.52
C MET A 28 0.70 -21.29 -9.34
N LEU A 29 0.47 -22.57 -9.63
CA LEU A 29 1.50 -23.61 -9.50
C LEU A 29 2.65 -23.42 -10.49
N PHE A 30 2.34 -23.16 -11.75
CA PHE A 30 3.35 -22.92 -12.78
C PHE A 30 4.29 -21.78 -12.38
N HIS A 31 3.73 -20.74 -11.79
CA HIS A 31 4.51 -19.61 -11.35
C HIS A 31 5.35 -19.93 -10.11
N HIS A 32 4.80 -20.66 -9.16
CA HIS A 32 5.53 -21.12 -7.99
C HIS A 32 6.73 -22.01 -8.37
N PHE A 33 6.53 -22.93 -9.30
CA PHE A 33 7.62 -23.80 -9.80
C PHE A 33 8.63 -23.04 -10.65
N ALA A 34 8.24 -22.05 -11.43
CA ALA A 34 9.17 -21.22 -12.19
C ALA A 34 10.08 -20.38 -11.30
N ASP A 35 9.62 -20.02 -10.09
CA ASP A 35 10.44 -19.34 -9.09
C ASP A 35 11.50 -20.27 -8.45
N ILE A 36 11.21 -21.58 -8.32
CA ILE A 36 12.13 -22.56 -7.72
C ILE A 36 13.29 -22.88 -8.68
N ASP A 37 13.06 -22.90 -9.98
CA ASP A 37 14.08 -23.32 -10.97
C ASP A 37 15.15 -22.25 -11.26
N GLY A 38 15.04 -21.05 -10.67
CA GLY A 38 16.05 -19.98 -10.81
C GLY A 38 16.36 -19.60 -12.28
N LYS A 39 15.68 -20.22 -13.23
CA LYS A 39 15.77 -19.86 -14.64
C LYS A 39 15.09 -18.52 -14.80
N LYS A 40 15.91 -17.46 -14.91
CA LYS A 40 15.51 -16.18 -15.48
C LYS A 40 14.78 -16.48 -16.80
N THR A 41 13.48 -16.74 -16.72
CA THR A 41 12.65 -16.55 -17.88
C THR A 41 12.87 -15.10 -18.25
N LYS A 42 13.53 -14.88 -19.38
CA LYS A 42 13.58 -13.59 -20.06
C LYS A 42 12.15 -13.25 -20.49
N SER A 43 11.29 -13.01 -19.54
CA SER A 43 10.09 -12.22 -19.72
C SER A 43 10.59 -10.79 -19.64
N GLY A 44 11.04 -10.29 -20.76
CA GLY A 44 11.42 -8.89 -20.94
C GLY A 44 10.20 -7.99 -21.10
N ASP A 45 9.13 -8.30 -20.45
CA ASP A 45 8.02 -7.41 -20.27
C ASP A 45 8.28 -6.65 -18.96
N GLU A 46 9.09 -5.57 -19.06
CA GLU A 46 9.03 -4.45 -18.13
C GLU A 46 7.56 -4.17 -17.88
N LEU A 47 7.22 -3.85 -16.64
CA LEU A 47 5.86 -3.45 -16.25
C LEU A 47 5.50 -2.24 -17.12
N ASN A 48 4.96 -2.51 -18.31
CA ASN A 48 4.67 -1.48 -19.32
C ASN A 48 3.38 -0.72 -18.94
N VAL A 49 3.33 -0.33 -17.65
CA VAL A 49 2.22 0.40 -17.05
C VAL A 49 2.63 1.86 -16.97
N ILE A 50 2.07 2.66 -17.85
CA ILE A 50 2.26 4.11 -17.82
C ILE A 50 1.65 4.62 -16.51
N PRO A 51 2.42 5.33 -15.64
CA PRO A 51 1.90 5.94 -14.45
C PRO A 51 0.79 6.95 -14.77
N THR A 52 -0.25 6.97 -13.97
CA THR A 52 -1.29 7.99 -14.06
C THR A 52 -0.76 9.34 -13.55
N GLU A 53 -1.42 10.43 -13.90
CA GLU A 53 -1.08 11.77 -13.39
C GLU A 53 -1.03 11.82 -11.87
N ASN A 54 -1.92 11.10 -11.21
CA ASN A 54 -1.96 11.02 -9.76
C ASN A 54 -0.76 10.27 -9.15
N GLU A 55 -0.35 9.16 -9.77
CA GLU A 55 0.83 8.40 -9.36
C GLU A 55 2.10 9.26 -9.55
N MET A 56 2.23 9.93 -10.70
CA MET A 56 3.33 10.86 -10.97
C MET A 56 3.39 12.01 -9.95
N LYS A 57 2.23 12.52 -9.53
CA LYS A 57 2.17 13.55 -8.50
C LYS A 57 2.74 13.04 -7.16
N VAL A 58 2.43 11.80 -6.76
CA VAL A 58 2.99 11.19 -5.55
C VAL A 58 4.48 10.96 -5.69
N PHE A 59 4.96 10.47 -6.85
CA PHE A 59 6.38 10.28 -7.10
C PHE A 59 7.14 11.60 -6.93
N LYS A 60 6.61 12.67 -7.54
CA LYS A 60 7.18 14.01 -7.39
C LYS A 60 7.20 14.48 -5.94
N ILE A 61 6.15 14.24 -5.16
CA ILE A 61 6.13 14.59 -3.73
C ILE A 61 7.25 13.89 -2.99
N VAL A 62 7.46 12.58 -3.22
CA VAL A 62 8.50 11.79 -2.57
C VAL A 62 9.90 12.26 -3.01
N ASP A 63 10.07 12.58 -4.30
CA ASP A 63 11.33 13.06 -4.84
C ASP A 63 11.72 14.45 -4.36
N GLU A 64 10.74 15.33 -4.17
CA GLU A 64 10.94 16.72 -3.72
C GLU A 64 11.08 16.85 -2.20
N LEU A 65 10.94 15.78 -1.42
CA LEU A 65 11.19 15.84 0.02
C LEU A 65 12.64 16.28 0.27
N PRO A 66 12.84 17.30 1.12
CA PRO A 66 14.19 17.75 1.45
C PRO A 66 15.00 16.63 2.12
N ALA A 67 16.27 16.51 1.76
CA ALA A 67 17.19 15.65 2.49
C ALA A 67 17.26 16.09 3.96
N ASP A 68 17.58 15.15 4.85
CA ASP A 68 17.67 15.36 6.30
C ASP A 68 16.37 15.87 6.96
N SER A 69 15.26 15.91 6.22
CA SER A 69 13.93 16.23 6.78
C SER A 69 13.35 15.06 7.57
N LYS A 70 12.16 15.23 8.10
CA LYS A 70 11.47 14.20 8.87
C LYS A 70 10.08 13.98 8.34
N VAL A 71 9.60 12.72 8.39
CA VAL A 71 8.26 12.34 7.98
C VAL A 71 7.58 11.51 9.06
N LEU A 72 6.25 11.60 9.10
CA LEU A 72 5.40 10.73 9.91
C LEU A 72 4.75 9.69 9.02
N ILE A 73 4.86 8.42 9.39
CA ILE A 73 4.16 7.33 8.72
C ILE A 73 3.13 6.73 9.66
N LEU A 74 1.86 6.83 9.28
CA LEU A 74 0.74 6.20 9.97
C LEU A 74 0.52 4.81 9.39
N VAL A 75 0.59 3.78 10.24
CA VAL A 75 0.48 2.38 9.81
C VAL A 75 -0.83 1.80 10.32
N ASN A 76 -1.86 1.86 9.50
CA ASN A 76 -3.23 1.50 9.85
C ASN A 76 -3.76 0.32 9.03
N TYR A 77 -2.94 -0.73 8.85
CA TYR A 77 -3.33 -1.97 8.21
C TYR A 77 -2.90 -3.18 9.03
N GLY A 78 -3.70 -4.23 8.96
CA GLY A 78 -3.44 -5.50 9.62
C GLY A 78 -2.91 -6.58 8.68
N PRO A 79 -2.81 -7.83 9.18
CA PRO A 79 -2.27 -8.98 8.43
C PRO A 79 -3.03 -9.26 7.12
N GLU A 80 -4.31 -8.91 7.04
CA GLU A 80 -5.17 -9.12 5.87
C GLU A 80 -4.73 -8.33 4.64
N SER A 81 -4.11 -7.17 4.83
CA SER A 81 -3.65 -6.29 3.74
C SER A 81 -2.12 -6.21 3.64
N LYS A 82 -1.42 -7.01 4.45
CA LYS A 82 0.05 -7.02 4.52
C LYS A 82 0.70 -7.25 3.15
N TYR A 83 0.22 -8.23 2.39
CA TYR A 83 0.78 -8.57 1.08
C TYR A 83 0.61 -7.44 0.04
N GLU A 84 -0.37 -6.55 0.22
CA GLU A 84 -0.65 -5.43 -0.67
C GLU A 84 0.16 -4.19 -0.28
N LEU A 85 0.14 -3.81 1.00
CA LEU A 85 0.66 -2.54 1.49
C LEU A 85 2.13 -2.58 1.96
N GLU A 86 2.58 -3.69 2.53
CA GLU A 86 3.93 -3.81 3.12
C GLU A 86 5.06 -3.56 2.13
N SER A 87 4.92 -4.07 0.90
CA SER A 87 5.96 -3.88 -0.12
C SER A 87 6.06 -2.42 -0.56
N ALA A 88 4.94 -1.70 -0.66
CA ALA A 88 4.93 -0.28 -0.98
C ALA A 88 5.51 0.56 0.17
N MET A 89 5.20 0.19 1.43
CA MET A 89 5.78 0.85 2.60
C MET A 89 7.29 0.61 2.67
N SER A 90 7.75 -0.62 2.43
CA SER A 90 9.18 -0.96 2.35
C SER A 90 9.90 -0.15 1.26
N ALA A 91 9.30 0.03 0.08
CA ALA A 91 9.85 0.84 -0.99
C ALA A 91 9.95 2.33 -0.58
N LEU A 92 8.90 2.88 0.04
CA LEU A 92 8.94 4.25 0.57
C LEU A 92 10.04 4.41 1.61
N ILE A 93 10.15 3.52 2.59
CA ILE A 93 11.21 3.54 3.62
C ILE A 93 12.58 3.54 2.96
N GLY A 94 12.79 2.71 1.93
CA GLY A 94 14.06 2.65 1.19
C GLY A 94 14.46 3.98 0.57
N VAL A 95 13.51 4.67 -0.07
CA VAL A 95 13.76 6.00 -0.66
C VAL A 95 14.05 7.04 0.42
N LEU A 96 13.25 7.07 1.48
CA LEU A 96 13.42 8.01 2.58
C LEU A 96 14.79 7.84 3.25
N ALA A 97 15.18 6.60 3.54
CA ALA A 97 16.49 6.29 4.11
C ALA A 97 17.65 6.68 3.19
N SER A 98 17.50 6.50 1.86
CA SER A 98 18.53 6.91 0.89
C SER A 98 18.77 8.43 0.87
N LYS A 99 17.78 9.21 1.29
CA LYS A 99 17.83 10.68 1.41
C LYS A 99 18.18 11.17 2.82
N ASN A 100 18.53 10.29 3.75
CA ASN A 100 18.69 10.56 5.19
C ASN A 100 17.45 11.19 5.84
N ILE A 101 16.25 10.90 5.34
CA ILE A 101 15.01 11.41 5.91
C ILE A 101 14.64 10.56 7.11
N GLY A 102 14.49 11.20 8.26
CA GLY A 102 14.08 10.54 9.51
C GLY A 102 12.61 10.14 9.52
N ILE A 103 12.31 8.96 10.07
CA ILE A 103 10.97 8.38 10.02
C ILE A 103 10.41 8.17 11.43
N ALA A 104 9.31 8.83 11.75
CA ALA A 104 8.51 8.50 12.92
C ALA A 104 7.30 7.65 12.49
N PHE A 105 7.12 6.48 13.10
CA PHE A 105 5.95 5.65 12.91
C PHE A 105 4.94 5.87 14.04
N ALA A 106 3.66 5.85 13.71
CA ALA A 106 2.57 5.78 14.66
C ALA A 106 1.44 4.93 14.08
N THR A 107 0.62 4.37 14.93
CA THR A 107 -0.52 3.58 14.48
C THR A 107 -1.76 3.84 15.33
N MET A 108 -2.92 3.78 14.71
CA MET A 108 -4.22 3.84 15.37
C MET A 108 -4.87 2.44 15.47
N ILE A 109 -4.10 1.37 15.17
CA ILE A 109 -4.51 -0.02 15.34
C ILE A 109 -3.37 -0.84 15.96
N PRO A 110 -3.65 -1.82 16.81
CA PRO A 110 -2.59 -2.58 17.49
C PRO A 110 -1.62 -3.30 16.54
N ASN A 111 -2.13 -3.87 15.46
CA ASN A 111 -1.31 -4.63 14.49
C ASN A 111 -0.37 -3.76 13.64
N GLY A 112 -0.58 -2.46 13.60
CA GLY A 112 0.26 -1.54 12.83
C GLY A 112 1.69 -1.46 13.33
N ILE A 113 1.93 -1.78 14.60
CA ILE A 113 3.27 -1.81 15.20
C ILE A 113 4.13 -2.87 14.51
N GLU A 114 3.65 -4.11 14.45
CA GLU A 114 4.36 -5.21 13.80
C GLU A 114 4.58 -4.92 12.32
N SER A 115 3.56 -4.38 11.65
CA SER A 115 3.63 -4.04 10.23
C SER A 115 4.71 -3.01 9.93
N ALA A 116 4.92 -2.02 10.79
CA ALA A 116 5.98 -1.03 10.64
C ALA A 116 7.38 -1.67 10.73
N PHE A 117 7.63 -2.48 11.76
CA PHE A 117 8.92 -3.17 11.92
C PHE A 117 9.20 -4.13 10.76
N THR A 118 8.21 -4.92 10.35
CA THR A 118 8.37 -5.84 9.21
C THR A 118 8.72 -5.09 7.91
N ALA A 119 8.12 -3.93 7.68
CA ALA A 119 8.44 -3.13 6.48
C ALA A 119 9.85 -2.54 6.54
N VAL A 120 10.33 -2.14 7.72
CA VAL A 120 11.72 -1.71 7.93
C VAL A 120 12.68 -2.86 7.62
N GLU A 121 12.48 -4.04 8.23
CA GLU A 121 13.32 -5.22 7.98
C GLU A 121 13.36 -5.57 6.49
N LYS A 122 12.20 -5.60 5.85
CA LYS A 122 12.09 -5.87 4.42
C LYS A 122 12.80 -4.83 3.56
N SER A 123 12.80 -3.56 3.94
CA SER A 123 13.52 -2.51 3.24
C SER A 123 15.04 -2.71 3.33
N ILE A 124 15.53 -3.16 4.49
CA ILE A 124 16.93 -3.51 4.71
C ILE A 124 17.32 -4.74 3.87
N GLU A 125 16.51 -5.81 3.91
CA GLU A 125 16.73 -7.04 3.14
C GLU A 125 16.74 -6.81 1.62
N ASN A 126 15.93 -5.88 1.14
CA ASN A 126 15.92 -5.49 -0.26
C ASN A 126 17.16 -4.68 -0.70
N GLY A 127 18.09 -4.43 0.22
CA GLY A 127 19.35 -3.80 -0.07
C GLY A 127 19.27 -2.28 -0.30
N SER A 128 18.17 -1.64 0.10
CA SER A 128 18.02 -0.19 -0.04
C SER A 128 19.04 0.57 0.81
N PHE A 129 19.46 0.00 1.94
CA PHE A 129 20.51 0.51 2.84
C PHE A 129 20.97 -0.62 3.78
N GLY A 130 22.15 -0.48 4.40
CA GLY A 130 22.68 -1.48 5.36
C GLY A 130 22.10 -1.30 6.76
N HIS A 131 22.04 -2.39 7.54
CA HIS A 131 21.62 -2.39 8.95
C HIS A 131 22.36 -1.36 9.81
N GLU A 132 23.64 -1.09 9.49
CA GLU A 132 24.48 -0.14 10.23
C GLU A 132 24.07 1.33 10.03
N ARG A 133 23.24 1.61 9.02
CA ARG A 133 22.81 2.95 8.62
C ARG A 133 21.38 3.29 9.01
N PHE A 134 20.62 2.35 9.57
CA PHE A 134 19.21 2.58 9.90
C PHE A 134 18.94 2.10 11.33
N VAL A 135 19.32 2.95 12.28
CA VAL A 135 19.33 2.67 13.71
C VAL A 135 18.10 3.25 14.37
N TYR A 136 17.44 2.42 15.19
CA TYR A 136 16.30 2.86 15.99
C TYR A 136 16.66 4.01 16.92
N GLY A 137 15.82 5.03 16.98
CA GLY A 137 16.03 6.24 17.75
C GLY A 137 16.83 7.33 17.03
N HIS A 138 17.58 6.99 15.98
CA HIS A 138 18.37 7.91 15.16
C HIS A 138 17.71 8.20 13.81
N GLU A 139 17.51 7.16 13.00
CA GLU A 139 16.93 7.27 11.66
C GLU A 139 15.44 6.98 11.67
N TYR A 140 14.96 6.11 12.56
CA TYR A 140 13.54 5.86 12.73
C TYR A 140 13.15 5.62 14.19
N THR A 141 11.88 5.87 14.50
CA THR A 141 11.28 5.59 15.80
C THR A 141 9.84 5.12 15.64
N HIS A 142 9.29 4.51 16.67
CA HIS A 142 7.89 4.10 16.68
C HIS A 142 7.20 4.63 17.97
N LEU A 143 6.25 5.56 17.78
CA LEU A 143 5.50 6.20 18.87
C LEU A 143 4.40 5.30 19.47
N GLY A 144 4.26 4.09 18.93
CA GLY A 144 3.32 3.10 19.45
C GLY A 144 1.91 3.24 18.92
N PHE A 145 1.00 2.54 19.59
CA PHE A 145 -0.43 2.54 19.31
C PHE A 145 -1.12 3.69 20.06
N ILE A 146 -1.71 4.60 19.30
CA ILE A 146 -2.41 5.77 19.83
C ILE A 146 -3.90 5.46 19.80
N VAL A 147 -4.47 5.29 20.98
CA VAL A 147 -5.89 4.92 21.17
C VAL A 147 -6.79 6.09 20.80
N GLY A 148 -7.92 5.81 20.13
CA GLY A 148 -8.99 6.82 19.96
C GLY A 148 -9.42 7.05 18.51
N GLY A 149 -8.89 6.32 17.51
CA GLY A 149 -9.29 6.49 16.11
C GLY A 149 -9.14 7.95 15.65
N ASN A 150 -10.23 8.62 15.26
CA ASN A 150 -10.19 10.03 14.85
C ASN A 150 -9.73 10.99 15.98
N ILE A 151 -9.94 10.63 17.26
CA ILE A 151 -9.41 11.40 18.40
C ILE A 151 -7.88 11.31 18.44
N ALA A 152 -7.32 10.14 18.14
CA ALA A 152 -5.86 9.96 18.03
C ALA A 152 -5.27 10.91 16.98
N THR A 153 -5.93 11.06 15.83
CA THR A 153 -5.53 12.02 14.81
C THR A 153 -5.50 13.46 15.33
N TYR A 154 -6.53 13.83 16.09
CA TYR A 154 -6.58 15.16 16.72
C TYR A 154 -5.43 15.37 17.71
N LEU A 155 -5.12 14.38 18.55
CA LEU A 155 -4.01 14.42 19.49
C LEU A 155 -2.67 14.58 18.77
N ILE A 156 -2.42 13.78 17.73
CA ILE A 156 -1.20 13.87 16.91
C ILE A 156 -1.07 15.27 16.30
N ALA A 157 -2.16 15.83 15.78
CA ALA A 157 -2.13 17.13 15.10
C ALA A 157 -1.95 18.32 16.03
N ASN A 158 -2.50 18.27 17.26
CA ASN A 158 -2.59 19.43 18.16
C ASN A 158 -1.78 19.28 19.45
N ASN A 159 -1.48 18.03 19.86
CA ASN A 159 -0.82 17.73 21.13
C ASN A 159 0.35 16.75 20.93
N PHE A 160 1.07 16.93 19.82
CA PHE A 160 2.14 16.03 19.41
C PHE A 160 3.21 15.81 20.49
N GLY A 161 3.48 16.83 21.30
CA GLY A 161 4.41 16.75 22.43
C GLY A 161 4.05 15.64 23.44
N GLU A 162 2.76 15.44 23.74
CA GLU A 162 2.31 14.35 24.62
C GLU A 162 2.37 13.00 23.93
N VAL A 163 1.98 12.92 22.65
CA VAL A 163 2.03 11.70 21.84
C VAL A 163 3.46 11.19 21.70
N ARG A 164 4.41 12.09 21.50
CA ARG A 164 5.83 11.76 21.30
C ARG A 164 6.62 11.48 22.58
N ALA A 165 6.03 11.69 23.75
CA ALA A 165 6.78 11.64 25.03
C ALA A 165 7.48 10.28 25.26
N ARG A 166 6.89 9.19 24.79
CA ARG A 166 7.43 7.84 24.89
C ARG A 166 7.29 7.09 23.58
N ASP A 167 8.22 6.19 23.36
CA ASP A 167 8.16 5.24 22.24
C ASP A 167 7.47 3.93 22.66
N ILE A 168 7.43 2.97 21.73
CA ILE A 168 6.83 1.64 21.98
C ILE A 168 7.54 0.85 23.10
N PHE A 169 8.80 1.16 23.39
CA PHE A 169 9.57 0.52 24.46
C PHE A 169 9.47 1.26 25.79
N ASP A 170 8.52 2.19 25.92
CA ASP A 170 8.32 3.08 27.06
C ASP A 170 9.55 3.96 27.38
N SER A 171 10.43 4.13 26.41
CA SER A 171 11.61 4.99 26.51
C SER A 171 11.25 6.44 26.21
N SER A 172 11.82 7.38 26.97
CA SER A 172 11.66 8.81 26.68
C SER A 172 12.26 9.16 25.33
N THR A 173 11.46 9.66 24.41
CA THR A 173 11.93 10.07 23.09
C THR A 173 12.83 11.29 23.15
N GLU A 174 12.59 12.18 24.09
CA GLU A 174 13.40 13.38 24.28
C GLU A 174 14.84 13.07 24.76
N ILE A 175 14.99 12.04 25.62
CA ILE A 175 16.29 11.69 26.21
C ILE A 175 17.08 10.72 25.33
N HIS A 176 16.38 9.75 24.71
CA HIS A 176 17.01 8.59 24.11
C HIS A 176 16.94 8.55 22.57
N GLN A 177 16.26 9.50 21.94
CA GLN A 177 16.03 9.49 20.51
C GLN A 177 16.39 10.83 19.86
N PRO A 178 17.62 10.97 19.34
CA PRO A 178 18.08 12.18 18.64
C PRO A 178 17.14 12.61 17.51
N LEU A 179 16.53 11.66 16.79
CA LEU A 179 15.55 11.91 15.75
C LEU A 179 14.42 12.84 16.23
N MET A 180 13.95 12.64 17.48
CA MET A 180 12.77 13.34 18.01
C MET A 180 13.11 14.69 18.66
N ASN A 181 14.37 15.01 18.88
CA ASN A 181 14.77 16.23 19.59
C ASN A 181 14.32 17.52 18.88
N GLU A 182 14.25 17.50 17.56
CA GLU A 182 13.88 18.65 16.75
C GLU A 182 12.39 18.68 16.35
N ILE A 183 11.60 17.70 16.82
CA ILE A 183 10.19 17.58 16.46
C ILE A 183 9.34 17.99 17.66
N GLY A 184 8.81 19.20 17.66
CA GLY A 184 7.90 19.71 18.69
C GLY A 184 6.43 19.59 18.31
N SER A 185 6.14 19.59 17.02
CA SER A 185 4.78 19.58 16.48
C SER A 185 4.68 18.80 15.18
N ILE A 186 3.46 18.51 14.77
CA ILE A 186 3.19 17.88 13.46
C ILE A 186 3.70 18.73 12.29
N SER A 187 3.84 20.05 12.47
CA SER A 187 4.31 20.96 11.43
C SER A 187 5.81 20.86 11.16
N ASP A 188 6.54 20.17 12.02
CA ASP A 188 7.97 19.95 11.85
C ASP A 188 8.28 18.77 10.90
N PHE A 189 7.24 18.03 10.52
CA PHE A 189 7.31 17.02 9.47
C PHE A 189 7.10 17.65 8.10
N SER A 190 7.89 17.22 7.11
CA SER A 190 7.72 17.60 5.71
C SER A 190 6.54 16.89 5.05
N ALA A 191 6.22 15.69 5.51
CA ALA A 191 5.08 14.93 5.04
C ALA A 191 4.50 14.00 6.10
N VAL A 192 3.21 13.71 5.97
CA VAL A 192 2.52 12.61 6.62
C VAL A 192 2.11 11.62 5.55
N PHE A 193 2.55 10.38 5.69
CA PHE A 193 2.12 9.25 4.88
C PHE A 193 1.20 8.37 5.71
N GLU A 194 0.14 7.84 5.10
CA GLU A 194 -0.69 6.81 5.73
C GLU A 194 -0.71 5.57 4.87
N PHE A 195 -0.48 4.41 5.48
CA PHE A 195 -0.75 3.09 4.90
C PHE A 195 -1.94 2.49 5.62
N SER A 196 -3.06 2.31 4.93
CA SER A 196 -4.31 1.92 5.58
C SER A 196 -5.16 0.95 4.77
N SER A 197 -5.75 0.01 5.48
CA SER A 197 -6.80 -0.89 4.99
C SER A 197 -8.13 -0.70 5.73
N GLN A 198 -8.32 0.46 6.37
CA GLN A 198 -9.55 0.74 7.12
C GLN A 198 -9.83 2.24 7.25
N THR A 199 -11.01 2.54 7.75
CA THR A 199 -11.44 3.88 8.14
C THR A 199 -11.73 3.91 9.64
N PHE A 200 -11.66 5.09 10.23
CA PHE A 200 -12.08 5.33 11.62
C PHE A 200 -13.37 6.14 11.57
N ASP A 201 -14.46 5.57 12.10
CA ASP A 201 -15.80 6.16 12.02
C ASP A 201 -16.21 6.56 10.59
N GLY A 202 -15.81 5.75 9.60
CA GLY A 202 -16.11 5.98 8.19
C GLY A 202 -15.21 7.01 7.49
N VAL A 203 -14.20 7.56 8.17
CA VAL A 203 -13.25 8.54 7.62
C VAL A 203 -11.83 7.95 7.65
N PRO A 204 -11.06 8.04 6.54
CA PRO A 204 -9.65 7.71 6.57
C PRO A 204 -8.87 8.57 7.58
N GLY A 205 -7.94 7.96 8.31
CA GLY A 205 -7.19 8.65 9.37
C GLY A 205 -6.49 9.92 8.88
N ILE A 206 -5.78 9.83 7.76
CA ILE A 206 -5.05 10.96 7.17
C ILE A 206 -5.96 12.12 6.73
N VAL A 207 -7.22 11.87 6.42
CA VAL A 207 -8.17 12.91 6.03
C VAL A 207 -8.45 13.87 7.18
N SER A 208 -8.53 13.35 8.40
CA SER A 208 -8.67 14.18 9.60
C SER A 208 -7.47 15.11 9.76
N PHE A 209 -6.26 14.67 9.42
CA PHE A 209 -5.10 15.56 9.32
C PHE A 209 -5.25 16.61 8.22
N GLY A 210 -5.84 16.24 7.07
CA GLY A 210 -6.06 17.15 5.95
C GLY A 210 -6.83 18.40 6.36
N VAL A 211 -7.83 18.25 7.22
CA VAL A 211 -8.60 19.37 7.78
C VAL A 211 -7.74 20.23 8.73
N MET A 212 -7.00 19.58 9.63
CA MET A 212 -6.23 20.26 10.69
C MET A 212 -4.94 20.90 10.16
N LEU A 213 -4.38 20.38 9.08
CA LEU A 213 -3.11 20.81 8.49
C LEU A 213 -3.30 21.61 7.18
N LYS A 214 -4.52 22.08 6.90
CA LYS A 214 -4.84 22.76 5.65
C LYS A 214 -3.93 23.96 5.36
N ASP A 215 -3.56 24.70 6.38
CA ASP A 215 -2.76 25.92 6.28
C ASP A 215 -1.27 25.70 6.59
N LYS A 216 -0.85 24.44 6.73
CA LYS A 216 0.53 24.06 7.04
C LYS A 216 1.21 23.44 5.83
N ASN A 217 2.50 23.67 5.67
CA ASN A 217 3.31 23.13 4.56
C ASN A 217 3.64 21.62 4.70
N VAL A 218 2.76 20.85 5.32
CA VAL A 218 2.93 19.41 5.50
C VAL A 218 2.20 18.67 4.39
N ARG A 219 2.91 17.89 3.58
CA ARG A 219 2.31 17.05 2.53
C ARG A 219 1.55 15.88 3.14
N LYS A 220 0.40 15.55 2.58
CA LYS A 220 -0.47 14.45 3.03
C LYS A 220 -0.69 13.46 1.91
N VAL A 221 -0.11 12.27 2.05
CA VAL A 221 -0.16 11.22 1.03
C VAL A 221 -0.72 9.94 1.63
N ALA A 222 -1.75 9.39 1.00
CA ALA A 222 -2.34 8.13 1.40
C ALA A 222 -1.92 6.98 0.49
N PHE A 223 -1.65 5.84 1.11
CA PHE A 223 -1.51 4.52 0.48
C PHE A 223 -2.61 3.64 1.03
N CYS A 224 -3.50 3.14 0.21
CA CYS A 224 -4.62 2.33 0.67
C CYS A 224 -4.77 1.02 -0.10
N SER A 225 -5.34 0.02 0.58
CA SER A 225 -5.71 -1.24 -0.04
C SER A 225 -6.80 -1.07 -1.10
N SER A 226 -6.97 -2.09 -1.93
CA SER A 226 -7.90 -2.05 -3.07
C SER A 226 -9.36 -1.83 -2.64
N ASP A 227 -9.77 -2.42 -1.53
CA ASP A 227 -11.12 -2.30 -0.98
C ASP A 227 -11.40 -0.92 -0.37
N MET A 228 -10.35 -0.22 0.10
CA MET A 228 -10.48 1.11 0.69
C MET A 228 -10.43 2.25 -0.33
N LEU A 229 -9.98 2.00 -1.55
CA LEU A 229 -9.76 3.05 -2.55
C LEU A 229 -10.97 3.97 -2.74
N SER A 230 -12.18 3.41 -2.77
CA SER A 230 -13.42 4.18 -2.93
C SER A 230 -13.68 5.16 -1.78
N ALA A 231 -13.21 4.86 -0.57
CA ALA A 231 -13.34 5.74 0.58
C ALA A 231 -12.38 6.94 0.55
N TYR A 232 -11.24 6.82 -0.17
CA TYR A 232 -10.23 7.89 -0.25
C TYR A 232 -10.43 8.85 -1.42
N ILE A 233 -11.03 8.41 -2.53
CA ILE A 233 -11.21 9.21 -3.76
C ILE A 233 -11.87 10.59 -3.50
N PRO A 234 -12.98 10.69 -2.76
CA PRO A 234 -13.65 11.98 -2.52
C PRO A 234 -12.76 13.00 -1.82
N PHE A 235 -11.87 12.55 -0.93
CA PHE A 235 -11.00 13.42 -0.16
C PHE A 235 -9.77 13.89 -0.95
N LYS A 236 -9.31 13.08 -1.90
CA LYS A 236 -8.31 13.51 -2.87
C LYS A 236 -8.87 14.62 -3.77
N GLU A 237 -10.09 14.44 -4.29
CA GLU A 237 -10.74 15.43 -5.15
C GLU A 237 -11.04 16.74 -4.42
N SER A 238 -11.32 16.67 -3.12
CA SER A 238 -11.54 17.85 -2.26
C SER A 238 -10.26 18.53 -1.76
N LEU A 239 -9.07 18.09 -2.23
CA LEU A 239 -7.76 18.62 -1.87
C LEU A 239 -7.37 18.46 -0.38
N TYR A 240 -8.03 17.56 0.36
CA TYR A 240 -7.59 17.17 1.70
C TYR A 240 -6.35 16.28 1.67
N LEU A 241 -6.08 15.64 0.53
CA LEU A 241 -4.90 14.86 0.27
C LEU A 241 -4.09 15.49 -0.87
N ASP A 242 -2.79 15.53 -0.70
CA ASP A 242 -1.87 15.95 -1.76
C ASP A 242 -1.62 14.84 -2.77
N GLY A 243 -1.72 13.58 -2.34
CA GLY A 243 -1.57 12.40 -3.19
C GLY A 243 -2.27 11.16 -2.65
N LEU A 244 -2.58 10.24 -3.56
CA LEU A 244 -3.23 8.96 -3.25
C LEU A 244 -2.65 7.85 -4.14
N ILE A 245 -2.10 6.82 -3.54
CA ILE A 245 -1.75 5.54 -4.17
C ILE A 245 -2.70 4.50 -3.58
N GLY A 246 -3.55 3.92 -4.40
CA GLY A 246 -4.53 2.96 -3.89
C GLY A 246 -4.84 1.84 -4.88
N GLY A 247 -5.07 0.66 -4.31
CA GLY A 247 -5.28 -0.55 -5.05
C GLY A 247 -4.00 -1.16 -5.61
N PHE A 248 -4.06 -2.45 -5.85
CA PHE A 248 -2.90 -3.29 -6.19
C PHE A 248 -2.08 -2.76 -7.37
N ARG A 249 -2.74 -2.23 -8.43
CA ARG A 249 -2.05 -1.68 -9.60
C ARG A 249 -1.18 -0.48 -9.24
N SER A 250 -1.76 0.52 -8.57
CA SER A 250 -1.04 1.76 -8.25
C SER A 250 0.09 1.52 -7.24
N LEU A 251 -0.12 0.59 -6.30
CA LEU A 251 0.92 0.14 -5.37
C LEU A 251 2.07 -0.54 -6.12
N ALA A 252 1.76 -1.43 -7.09
CA ALA A 252 2.78 -2.09 -7.91
C ALA A 252 3.59 -1.09 -8.76
N VAL A 253 2.92 -0.07 -9.34
CA VAL A 253 3.59 1.01 -10.09
C VAL A 253 4.50 1.84 -9.19
N PHE A 254 4.06 2.16 -7.97
CA PHE A 254 4.90 2.86 -6.98
C PHE A 254 6.14 2.04 -6.60
N ILE A 255 5.97 0.74 -6.36
CA ILE A 255 7.09 -0.14 -6.02
C ILE A 255 8.06 -0.25 -7.19
N HIS A 256 7.55 -0.38 -8.42
CA HIS A 256 8.39 -0.45 -9.61
C HIS A 256 9.25 0.80 -9.79
N GLU A 257 8.70 1.98 -9.52
CA GLU A 257 9.42 3.27 -9.62
C GLU A 257 10.57 3.36 -8.63
N PHE A 258 10.32 3.04 -7.35
CA PHE A 258 11.28 3.29 -6.28
C PHE A 258 12.10 2.08 -5.86
N GLN A 259 11.62 0.88 -6.11
CA GLN A 259 12.29 -0.37 -5.75
C GLN A 259 11.98 -1.47 -6.78
N PRO A 260 12.51 -1.36 -8.00
CA PRO A 260 12.22 -2.33 -9.05
C PRO A 260 12.56 -3.75 -8.60
N SER A 261 11.57 -4.61 -8.57
CA SER A 261 11.70 -5.99 -8.13
C SER A 261 10.96 -6.92 -9.08
N GLN A 262 11.68 -7.82 -9.74
CA GLN A 262 11.09 -8.82 -10.62
C GLN A 262 10.01 -9.67 -9.94
N LYS A 263 10.10 -9.88 -8.62
CA LYS A 263 9.12 -10.65 -7.86
C LYS A 263 7.75 -9.96 -7.82
N ILE A 264 7.73 -8.65 -7.62
CA ILE A 264 6.49 -7.85 -7.53
C ILE A 264 5.86 -7.71 -8.91
N GLU A 265 6.66 -7.48 -9.93
CA GLU A 265 6.21 -7.42 -11.33
C GLU A 265 5.52 -8.72 -11.74
N ARG A 266 6.10 -9.87 -11.38
CA ARG A 266 5.50 -11.18 -11.64
C ARG A 266 4.19 -11.39 -10.86
N GLN A 267 4.12 -10.99 -9.59
CA GLN A 267 2.90 -11.09 -8.80
C GLN A 267 1.76 -10.28 -9.42
N TYR A 268 2.07 -9.07 -9.89
CA TYR A 268 1.11 -8.23 -10.60
C TYR A 268 0.62 -8.87 -11.90
N ASP A 269 1.54 -9.40 -12.71
CA ASP A 269 1.24 -10.07 -13.99
C ASP A 269 0.31 -11.26 -13.78
N ILE A 270 0.57 -12.10 -12.76
CA ILE A 270 -0.29 -13.25 -12.45
C ILE A 270 -1.69 -12.78 -12.04
N LEU A 271 -1.76 -11.84 -11.12
CA LEU A 271 -3.05 -11.35 -10.63
C LEU A 271 -3.87 -10.75 -11.77
N SER A 272 -3.24 -9.99 -12.65
CA SER A 272 -3.88 -9.41 -13.84
C SER A 272 -4.45 -10.49 -14.75
N LYS A 273 -3.70 -11.57 -14.99
CA LYS A 273 -4.15 -12.72 -15.80
C LYS A 273 -5.31 -13.47 -15.15
N ILE A 274 -5.27 -13.65 -13.82
CA ILE A 274 -6.35 -14.30 -13.07
C ILE A 274 -7.62 -13.45 -13.15
N ILE A 275 -7.53 -12.14 -12.94
CA ILE A 275 -8.66 -11.21 -13.02
C ILE A 275 -9.25 -11.23 -14.43
N LEU A 276 -8.41 -11.15 -15.47
CA LEU A 276 -8.86 -11.21 -16.86
C LEU A 276 -9.61 -12.52 -17.17
N TYR A 277 -9.10 -13.65 -16.67
CA TYR A 277 -9.77 -14.94 -16.79
C TYR A 277 -11.15 -14.96 -16.11
N ILE A 278 -11.25 -14.44 -14.89
CA ILE A 278 -12.53 -14.35 -14.17
C ILE A 278 -13.51 -13.46 -14.92
N ILE A 279 -13.07 -12.30 -15.41
CA ILE A 279 -13.92 -11.40 -16.22
C ILE A 279 -14.42 -12.12 -17.47
N ALA A 280 -13.53 -12.83 -18.19
CA ALA A 280 -13.92 -13.59 -19.36
C ALA A 280 -14.97 -14.67 -19.04
N LEU A 281 -14.82 -15.40 -17.92
CA LEU A 281 -15.81 -16.37 -17.47
C LEU A 281 -17.17 -15.73 -17.16
N VAL A 282 -17.19 -14.57 -16.48
CA VAL A 282 -18.40 -13.83 -16.15
C VAL A 282 -19.12 -13.39 -17.43
N ILE A 283 -18.41 -12.76 -18.37
CA ILE A 283 -18.94 -12.33 -19.66
C ILE A 283 -19.52 -13.52 -20.40
N PHE A 284 -18.77 -14.61 -20.51
CA PHE A 284 -19.19 -15.82 -21.22
C PHE A 284 -20.42 -16.46 -20.60
N SER A 285 -20.48 -16.56 -19.26
CA SER A 285 -21.64 -17.06 -18.53
C SER A 285 -22.91 -16.22 -18.79
N ASN A 286 -22.75 -14.88 -18.84
CA ASN A 286 -23.87 -13.98 -19.11
C ASN A 286 -24.34 -14.07 -20.56
N LEU A 287 -23.44 -14.19 -21.53
CA LEU A 287 -23.78 -14.40 -22.94
C LEU A 287 -24.57 -15.69 -23.14
N ILE A 288 -24.17 -16.78 -22.47
CA ILE A 288 -24.89 -18.05 -22.49
C ILE A 288 -26.31 -17.88 -21.92
N LYS A 289 -26.46 -17.24 -20.74
CA LYS A 289 -27.76 -16.99 -20.13
C LYS A 289 -28.68 -16.15 -21.04
N PHE A 290 -28.14 -15.12 -21.68
CA PHE A 290 -28.88 -14.28 -22.61
C PHE A 290 -29.36 -15.09 -23.82
N ALA A 291 -28.49 -15.88 -24.44
CA ALA A 291 -28.80 -16.72 -25.58
C ALA A 291 -29.84 -17.82 -25.27
N VAL A 292 -29.99 -18.22 -24.00
CA VAL A 292 -30.99 -19.24 -23.56
C VAL A 292 -32.31 -18.61 -23.16
N LYS A 293 -32.31 -17.37 -22.62
CA LYS A 293 -33.49 -16.67 -22.11
C LYS A 293 -34.47 -16.24 -23.21
N ASP A 294 -33.99 -15.99 -24.44
CA ASP A 294 -34.83 -15.64 -25.61
C ASP A 294 -35.77 -16.77 -26.09
N LYS A 295 -36.02 -17.79 -25.25
CA LYS A 295 -36.85 -18.96 -25.55
C LYS A 295 -38.03 -19.16 -24.63
N LYS A 296 -38.40 -18.22 -23.79
CA LYS A 296 -39.65 -18.19 -23.09
C LYS A 296 -40.47 -17.01 -23.60
#